data_b4c6c737d118ce0acb0c1317a1d7e9f4
#
_entry.id   b4c6c737d118ce0acb0c1317a1d7e9f4
#
_cell.length_a   1.000
_cell.length_b   1.000
_cell.length_c   1.000
_cell.angle_alpha   90.00
_cell.angle_beta   90.00
_cell.angle_gamma   90.00
#
_symmetry.space_group_name_H-M   'P 1'
#
loop_
_entity.id
_entity.type
_entity.pdbx_description
1 polymer ?
#
loop_
_entity_poly.entity_id
_entity_poly.type
_entity_poly.pdbx_seq_one_letter_code
_entity_poly.pdbx_strand_id
1 'polypeptide(L)'
;MSHRISILDKSPLAAGETAAQALARTLTLAQHAEAWGYHRFWVAEHHNTDQLASPSPELVIAWLLGHTRRIRLGSGGVMLQHYSPYKVAENFNLLAALAPGRIDLGVGKAPGGLPLSTRALQQGLHQEEKGTFADQLAQLDNWLSLTEPGGEESLRATPIPPRRADGFLLGASLESAELAARLDWNFVFAAHLNGDSALRRAVFNRWRELSPREAMVAVQVVVADDPATAAALAQQVEVWGVELENGQRVTVGSEAQAVAFARQAGSRPTRIARRESSLISGTPEQVKARLDALQAEEQLDELIIDTPISDGPARLHSLRLLAQAHYGKEVLNVL
;
A
#
# COMPACT_ATOMS: atom_id res chain seq x y z
N MET A 1 -18.55 8.86 -15.19
CA MET A 1 -17.86 7.55 -15.34
C MET A 1 -17.65 7.02 -13.93
N SER A 2 -17.72 5.72 -13.71
CA SER A 2 -17.42 5.11 -12.41
C SER A 2 -15.92 5.32 -12.13
N HIS A 3 -15.55 5.71 -10.90
CA HIS A 3 -14.16 5.76 -10.46
C HIS A 3 -13.54 4.35 -10.47
N ARG A 4 -12.21 4.27 -10.49
CA ARG A 4 -11.51 2.97 -10.45
C ARG A 4 -11.41 2.47 -9.00
N ILE A 5 -11.45 1.16 -8.83
CA ILE A 5 -11.08 0.50 -7.58
C ILE A 5 -9.90 -0.44 -7.80
N SER A 6 -9.01 -0.49 -6.82
CA SER A 6 -7.78 -1.29 -6.81
C SER A 6 -7.63 -1.99 -5.46
N ILE A 7 -6.76 -2.98 -5.37
CA ILE A 7 -6.53 -3.75 -4.14
C ILE A 7 -5.13 -3.44 -3.60
N LEU A 8 -5.04 -3.25 -2.27
CA LEU A 8 -3.82 -3.32 -1.49
C LEU A 8 -3.84 -4.61 -0.66
N ASP A 9 -3.01 -5.57 -1.03
CA ASP A 9 -2.88 -6.85 -0.33
C ASP A 9 -1.68 -6.84 0.62
N LYS A 10 -1.91 -7.28 1.85
CA LYS A 10 -0.88 -7.44 2.89
C LYS A 10 -0.46 -8.90 3.08
N SER A 11 -1.02 -9.81 2.30
CA SER A 11 -0.85 -11.27 2.44
C SER A 11 -1.11 -11.75 3.89
N PRO A 12 -2.29 -11.46 4.48
CA PRO A 12 -2.55 -11.79 5.88
C PRO A 12 -2.64 -13.30 6.10
N LEU A 13 -2.12 -13.78 7.24
CA LEU A 13 -2.26 -15.16 7.67
C LEU A 13 -3.54 -15.33 8.50
N ALA A 14 -4.33 -16.36 8.16
CA ALA A 14 -5.43 -16.82 9.01
C ALA A 14 -4.87 -17.66 10.19
N ALA A 15 -5.70 -17.86 11.20
CA ALA A 15 -5.32 -18.69 12.35
C ALA A 15 -4.96 -20.12 11.88
N GLY A 16 -3.78 -20.59 12.26
CA GLY A 16 -3.28 -21.92 11.90
C GLY A 16 -2.77 -22.07 10.45
N GLU A 17 -2.75 -21.00 9.69
CA GLU A 17 -2.27 -20.99 8.31
C GLU A 17 -0.74 -20.81 8.24
N THR A 18 -0.11 -21.45 7.26
CA THR A 18 1.29 -21.22 6.93
C THR A 18 1.47 -20.03 5.99
N ALA A 19 2.66 -19.42 5.99
CA ALA A 19 2.99 -18.35 5.05
C ALA A 19 2.83 -18.78 3.57
N ALA A 20 3.16 -20.04 3.25
CA ALA A 20 2.97 -20.58 1.89
C ALA A 20 1.49 -20.60 1.48
N GLN A 21 0.60 -20.96 2.38
CA GLN A 21 -0.85 -20.94 2.12
C GLN A 21 -1.38 -19.51 1.97
N ALA A 22 -0.94 -18.57 2.83
CA ALA A 22 -1.30 -17.16 2.72
C ALA A 22 -0.84 -16.55 1.38
N LEU A 23 0.39 -16.83 0.95
CA LEU A 23 0.91 -16.39 -0.35
C LEU A 23 0.16 -17.02 -1.53
N ALA A 24 -0.21 -18.31 -1.46
CA ALA A 24 -1.05 -18.96 -2.47
C ALA A 24 -2.42 -18.28 -2.58
N ARG A 25 -3.01 -17.83 -1.45
CA ARG A 25 -4.25 -17.03 -1.46
C ARG A 25 -4.05 -15.65 -2.09
N THR A 26 -2.90 -15.01 -1.86
CA THR A 26 -2.54 -13.74 -2.53
C THR A 26 -2.53 -13.91 -4.04
N LEU A 27 -1.95 -15.01 -4.56
CA LEU A 27 -1.98 -15.34 -5.98
C LEU A 27 -3.43 -15.53 -6.49
N THR A 28 -4.20 -16.36 -5.80
CA THR A 28 -5.61 -16.60 -6.15
C THR A 28 -6.40 -15.30 -6.18
N LEU A 29 -6.20 -14.43 -5.19
CA LEU A 29 -6.86 -13.13 -5.12
C LEU A 29 -6.45 -12.22 -6.28
N ALA A 30 -5.18 -12.19 -6.66
CA ALA A 30 -4.70 -11.37 -7.78
C ALA A 30 -5.33 -11.82 -9.12
N GLN A 31 -5.49 -13.13 -9.33
CA GLN A 31 -6.16 -13.68 -10.51
C GLN A 31 -7.66 -13.33 -10.53
N HIS A 32 -8.33 -13.44 -9.40
CA HIS A 32 -9.73 -13.01 -9.28
C HIS A 32 -9.89 -11.49 -9.44
N ALA A 33 -8.98 -10.69 -8.88
CA ALA A 33 -9.00 -9.24 -9.04
C ALA A 33 -8.91 -8.84 -10.52
N GLU A 34 -8.05 -9.50 -11.29
CA GLU A 34 -7.98 -9.33 -12.74
C GLU A 34 -9.30 -9.68 -13.43
N ALA A 35 -9.92 -10.80 -13.05
CA ALA A 35 -11.17 -11.26 -13.62
C ALA A 35 -12.35 -10.35 -13.25
N TRP A 36 -12.36 -9.80 -12.04
CA TRP A 36 -13.43 -8.94 -11.55
C TRP A 36 -13.29 -7.47 -11.98
N GLY A 37 -12.22 -7.12 -12.69
CA GLY A 37 -12.02 -5.78 -13.26
C GLY A 37 -11.40 -4.77 -12.31
N TYR A 38 -10.78 -5.19 -11.22
CA TYR A 38 -9.94 -4.29 -10.43
C TYR A 38 -8.82 -3.71 -11.30
N HIS A 39 -8.55 -2.42 -11.13
CA HIS A 39 -7.60 -1.73 -11.98
C HIS A 39 -6.15 -2.12 -11.69
N ARG A 40 -5.79 -2.25 -10.41
CA ARG A 40 -4.45 -2.69 -9.97
C ARG A 40 -4.50 -3.55 -8.73
N PHE A 41 -3.43 -4.30 -8.51
CA PHE A 41 -3.22 -5.13 -7.33
C PHE A 41 -1.83 -4.83 -6.77
N TRP A 42 -1.79 -4.22 -5.60
CA TRP A 42 -0.57 -3.85 -4.91
C TRP A 42 -0.29 -4.76 -3.73
N VAL A 43 0.99 -5.03 -3.50
CA VAL A 43 1.48 -5.83 -2.38
C VAL A 43 2.20 -4.91 -1.40
N ALA A 44 1.83 -5.00 -0.11
CA ALA A 44 2.48 -4.23 0.95
C ALA A 44 3.74 -4.92 1.46
N GLU A 45 4.61 -4.15 2.14
CA GLU A 45 5.83 -4.63 2.78
C GLU A 45 5.69 -4.59 4.31
N HIS A 46 5.86 -5.76 4.97
CA HIS A 46 5.84 -5.86 6.43
C HIS A 46 6.88 -6.86 6.93
N HIS A 47 7.57 -6.47 8.00
CA HIS A 47 8.70 -7.21 8.54
C HIS A 47 8.45 -7.72 9.96
N ASN A 48 9.00 -8.91 10.27
CA ASN A 48 9.03 -9.52 11.58
C ASN A 48 7.65 -9.58 12.26
N THR A 49 6.68 -10.15 11.54
CA THR A 49 5.32 -10.37 12.02
C THR A 49 4.83 -11.76 11.62
N ASP A 50 4.12 -12.43 12.53
CA ASP A 50 3.49 -13.72 12.26
C ASP A 50 2.11 -13.58 11.60
N GLN A 51 1.66 -12.35 11.37
CA GLN A 51 0.33 -12.07 10.84
C GLN A 51 0.30 -11.79 9.33
N LEU A 52 1.45 -11.48 8.73
CA LEU A 52 1.56 -11.06 7.32
C LEU A 52 2.74 -11.78 6.66
N ALA A 53 2.57 -12.23 5.42
CA ALA A 53 3.53 -13.10 4.74
C ALA A 53 4.42 -12.38 3.70
N SER A 54 4.28 -11.07 3.51
CA SER A 54 5.02 -10.33 2.47
C SER A 54 6.05 -9.35 3.03
N PRO A 55 7.33 -9.76 3.18
CA PRO A 55 8.41 -8.85 3.53
C PRO A 55 9.11 -8.22 2.31
N SER A 56 8.85 -8.71 1.09
CA SER A 56 9.51 -8.28 -0.15
C SER A 56 8.50 -8.22 -1.28
N PRO A 57 7.80 -7.09 -1.45
CA PRO A 57 6.74 -6.96 -2.44
C PRO A 57 7.22 -7.24 -3.86
N GLU A 58 8.45 -6.86 -4.22
CA GLU A 58 9.03 -7.10 -5.55
C GLU A 58 9.12 -8.59 -5.92
N LEU A 59 9.40 -9.47 -4.95
CA LEU A 59 9.43 -10.91 -5.18
C LEU A 59 8.03 -11.48 -5.40
N VAL A 60 7.05 -11.03 -4.60
CA VAL A 60 5.66 -11.43 -4.76
C VAL A 60 5.12 -10.92 -6.09
N ILE A 61 5.39 -9.68 -6.47
CA ILE A 61 5.01 -9.10 -7.77
C ILE A 61 5.59 -9.94 -8.92
N ALA A 62 6.88 -10.31 -8.89
CA ALA A 62 7.49 -11.14 -9.91
C ALA A 62 6.76 -12.48 -10.08
N TRP A 63 6.37 -13.11 -8.97
CA TRP A 63 5.58 -14.33 -8.99
C TRP A 63 4.18 -14.12 -9.58
N LEU A 64 3.48 -13.06 -9.17
CA LEU A 64 2.15 -12.73 -9.69
C LEU A 64 2.16 -12.40 -11.19
N LEU A 65 3.24 -11.80 -11.70
CA LEU A 65 3.40 -11.50 -13.13
C LEU A 65 3.33 -12.74 -14.01
N GLY A 66 3.89 -13.86 -13.54
CA GLY A 66 3.81 -15.14 -14.25
C GLY A 66 2.40 -15.73 -14.33
N HIS A 67 1.47 -15.26 -13.51
CA HIS A 67 0.14 -15.85 -13.33
C HIS A 67 -1.02 -14.90 -13.67
N THR A 68 -0.74 -13.67 -14.09
CA THR A 68 -1.70 -12.64 -14.52
C THR A 68 -1.33 -12.07 -15.88
N ARG A 69 -2.27 -11.43 -16.59
CA ARG A 69 -2.04 -10.99 -17.97
C ARG A 69 -2.25 -9.50 -18.20
N ARG A 70 -3.20 -8.87 -17.50
CA ARG A 70 -3.67 -7.51 -17.78
C ARG A 70 -3.58 -6.57 -16.58
N ILE A 71 -3.92 -7.06 -15.38
CA ILE A 71 -3.96 -6.23 -14.17
C ILE A 71 -2.60 -5.61 -13.91
N ARG A 72 -2.59 -4.34 -13.51
CA ARG A 72 -1.36 -3.67 -13.07
C ARG A 72 -0.95 -4.23 -11.72
N LEU A 73 0.32 -4.50 -11.56
CA LEU A 73 0.90 -5.02 -10.32
C LEU A 73 1.90 -4.02 -9.75
N GLY A 74 1.95 -3.91 -8.43
CA GLY A 74 2.89 -2.98 -7.82
C GLY A 74 3.07 -3.16 -6.32
N SER A 75 3.93 -2.36 -5.75
CA SER A 75 4.13 -2.24 -4.31
C SER A 75 3.22 -1.16 -3.73
N GLY A 76 2.72 -1.39 -2.50
CA GLY A 76 1.90 -0.42 -1.79
C GLY A 76 2.25 -0.30 -0.30
N GLY A 77 3.55 0.02 0.02
CA GLY A 77 4.72 0.42 -0.78
C GLY A 77 5.99 -0.22 -0.29
N VAL A 78 7.05 -0.03 -1.07
CA VAL A 78 8.41 -0.29 -0.61
C VAL A 78 8.76 0.69 0.52
N MET A 79 9.32 0.17 1.61
CA MET A 79 9.79 0.98 2.74
C MET A 79 11.19 1.51 2.44
N LEU A 80 11.27 2.51 1.56
CA LEU A 80 12.51 3.01 0.94
C LEU A 80 13.62 3.32 1.94
N GLN A 81 13.27 3.73 3.15
CA GLN A 81 14.25 4.02 4.19
C GLN A 81 15.16 2.84 4.59
N HIS A 82 14.82 1.62 4.18
CA HIS A 82 15.59 0.40 4.49
C HIS A 82 16.55 -0.01 3.38
N TYR A 83 16.49 0.63 2.20
CA TYR A 83 17.17 0.15 1.00
C TYR A 83 18.00 1.23 0.32
N SER A 84 18.95 0.80 -0.49
CA SER A 84 19.59 1.65 -1.49
C SER A 84 18.56 2.03 -2.57
N PRO A 85 18.34 3.32 -2.86
CA PRO A 85 17.48 3.76 -3.96
C PRO A 85 17.89 3.17 -5.31
N TYR A 86 19.20 2.99 -5.54
CA TYR A 86 19.74 2.31 -6.72
C TYR A 86 19.22 0.87 -6.84
N LYS A 87 19.27 0.08 -5.74
CA LYS A 87 18.81 -1.30 -5.79
C LYS A 87 17.29 -1.43 -5.98
N VAL A 88 16.52 -0.52 -5.40
CA VAL A 88 15.07 -0.45 -5.65
C VAL A 88 14.80 -0.13 -7.13
N ALA A 89 15.54 0.81 -7.72
CA ALA A 89 15.42 1.11 -9.14
C ALA A 89 15.74 -0.09 -10.03
N GLU A 90 16.83 -0.84 -9.76
CA GLU A 90 17.14 -2.07 -10.50
C GLU A 90 16.00 -3.10 -10.45
N ASN A 91 15.45 -3.36 -9.25
CA ASN A 91 14.36 -4.32 -9.07
C ASN A 91 13.12 -3.92 -9.89
N PHE A 92 12.72 -2.65 -9.82
CA PHE A 92 11.51 -2.19 -10.52
C PHE A 92 11.73 -1.98 -12.02
N ASN A 93 12.94 -1.66 -12.46
CA ASN A 93 13.30 -1.67 -13.87
C ASN A 93 13.26 -3.10 -14.44
N LEU A 94 13.73 -4.11 -13.68
CA LEU A 94 13.61 -5.51 -14.08
C LEU A 94 12.15 -5.94 -14.19
N LEU A 95 11.32 -5.63 -13.21
CA LEU A 95 9.87 -5.92 -13.25
C LEU A 95 9.20 -5.22 -14.45
N ALA A 96 9.53 -3.96 -14.69
CA ALA A 96 9.00 -3.19 -15.82
C ALA A 96 9.48 -3.71 -17.18
N ALA A 97 10.69 -4.29 -17.26
CA ALA A 97 11.18 -4.97 -18.45
C ALA A 97 10.45 -6.30 -18.71
N LEU A 98 10.10 -7.05 -17.65
CA LEU A 98 9.30 -8.27 -17.74
C LEU A 98 7.85 -8.02 -18.15
N ALA A 99 7.26 -6.90 -17.72
CA ALA A 99 5.86 -6.56 -17.99
C ALA A 99 5.70 -5.05 -18.29
N PRO A 100 6.12 -4.56 -19.47
CA PRO A 100 6.06 -3.16 -19.81
C PRO A 100 4.65 -2.57 -19.69
N GLY A 101 4.53 -1.45 -18.98
CA GLY A 101 3.27 -0.74 -18.79
C GLY A 101 2.34 -1.32 -17.72
N ARG A 102 2.73 -2.40 -17.03
CA ARG A 102 1.93 -3.04 -15.98
C ARG A 102 2.47 -2.84 -14.56
N ILE A 103 3.61 -2.19 -14.38
CA ILE A 103 4.28 -2.09 -13.09
C ILE A 103 4.08 -0.72 -12.44
N ASP A 104 3.73 -0.75 -11.15
CA ASP A 104 3.64 0.40 -10.26
C ASP A 104 4.69 0.27 -9.15
N LEU A 105 5.41 1.35 -8.89
CA LEU A 105 6.32 1.48 -7.76
C LEU A 105 5.70 2.40 -6.72
N GLY A 106 4.99 1.84 -5.76
CA GLY A 106 4.55 2.55 -4.58
C GLY A 106 5.64 2.55 -3.50
N VAL A 107 5.87 3.71 -2.90
CA VAL A 107 6.90 3.92 -1.87
C VAL A 107 6.27 4.55 -0.63
N GLY A 108 6.70 4.11 0.56
CA GLY A 108 6.27 4.64 1.85
C GLY A 108 7.43 5.01 2.76
N LYS A 109 7.16 5.93 3.72
CA LYS A 109 8.11 6.35 4.76
C LYS A 109 8.01 5.47 6.02
N ALA A 110 6.93 4.70 6.19
CA ALA A 110 6.74 3.86 7.36
C ALA A 110 7.84 2.79 7.49
N PRO A 111 8.13 2.29 8.72
CA PRO A 111 9.17 1.26 8.89
C PRO A 111 8.73 -0.15 8.46
N GLY A 112 7.47 -0.39 8.16
CA GLY A 112 6.94 -1.71 7.79
C GLY A 112 7.06 -2.78 8.89
N GLY A 113 7.56 -2.44 10.06
CA GLY A 113 7.74 -3.35 11.19
C GLY A 113 8.14 -2.63 12.48
N LEU A 114 8.47 -3.41 13.51
CA LEU A 114 8.91 -2.88 14.81
C LEU A 114 10.41 -2.53 14.79
N PRO A 115 10.93 -1.78 15.78
CA PRO A 115 12.31 -1.28 15.77
C PRO A 115 13.41 -2.33 15.63
N LEU A 116 13.18 -3.58 16.04
CA LEU A 116 14.15 -4.68 15.82
C LEU A 116 14.37 -4.97 14.35
N SER A 117 13.29 -5.09 13.56
CA SER A 117 13.40 -5.29 12.12
C SER A 117 14.04 -4.10 11.42
N THR A 118 13.69 -2.87 11.83
CA THR A 118 14.33 -1.66 11.31
C THR A 118 15.85 -1.69 11.51
N ARG A 119 16.31 -2.05 12.71
CA ARG A 119 17.76 -2.17 12.98
C ARG A 119 18.44 -3.24 12.13
N ALA A 120 17.77 -4.40 11.95
CA ALA A 120 18.31 -5.47 11.12
C ALA A 120 18.41 -5.08 9.64
N LEU A 121 17.37 -4.44 9.11
CA LEU A 121 17.32 -4.01 7.70
C LEU A 121 18.31 -2.87 7.40
N GLN A 122 18.54 -2.00 8.36
CA GLN A 122 19.45 -0.87 8.22
C GLN A 122 20.88 -1.17 8.68
N GLN A 123 21.17 -2.40 9.10
CA GLN A 123 22.52 -2.81 9.44
C GLN A 123 23.44 -2.69 8.23
N GLY A 124 24.51 -1.91 8.34
CA GLY A 124 25.42 -1.66 7.22
C GLY A 124 25.04 -0.50 6.30
N LEU A 125 23.90 0.15 6.52
CA LEU A 125 23.62 1.42 5.87
C LEU A 125 24.34 2.57 6.63
N HIS A 126 25.13 3.35 5.91
CA HIS A 126 25.75 4.55 6.44
C HIS A 126 24.70 5.64 6.60
N GLN A 127 24.18 5.80 7.82
CA GLN A 127 23.06 6.70 8.12
C GLN A 127 23.35 8.16 7.74
N GLU A 128 24.62 8.58 7.84
CA GLU A 128 25.06 9.94 7.48
C GLU A 128 25.02 10.18 5.96
N GLU A 129 25.25 9.14 5.14
CA GLU A 129 25.27 9.22 3.68
C GLU A 129 23.89 9.01 3.07
N LYS A 130 22.98 8.37 3.81
CA LYS A 130 21.64 7.99 3.34
C LYS A 130 20.77 9.21 3.01
N GLY A 131 20.94 10.31 3.73
CA GLY A 131 20.09 11.50 3.62
C GLY A 131 18.69 11.30 4.19
N THR A 132 17.82 12.27 3.95
CA THR A 132 16.42 12.23 4.33
C THR A 132 15.62 11.29 3.41
N PHE A 133 14.38 10.95 3.80
CA PHE A 133 13.47 10.21 2.91
C PHE A 133 13.23 10.97 1.59
N ALA A 134 13.16 12.29 1.62
CA ALA A 134 13.01 13.11 0.41
C ALA A 134 14.23 12.98 -0.51
N ASP A 135 15.44 12.97 0.06
CA ASP A 135 16.67 12.77 -0.70
C ASP A 135 16.74 11.38 -1.32
N GLN A 136 16.34 10.35 -0.56
CA GLN A 136 16.29 8.98 -1.06
C GLN A 136 15.28 8.83 -2.21
N LEU A 137 14.10 9.45 -2.10
CA LEU A 137 13.08 9.40 -3.14
C LEU A 137 13.54 10.16 -4.41
N ALA A 138 14.20 11.29 -4.25
CA ALA A 138 14.78 12.02 -5.37
C ALA A 138 15.90 11.23 -6.07
N GLN A 139 16.75 10.53 -5.31
CA GLN A 139 17.74 9.62 -5.86
C GLN A 139 17.09 8.46 -6.63
N LEU A 140 16.03 7.87 -6.08
CA LEU A 140 15.26 6.80 -6.73
C LEU A 140 14.67 7.27 -8.07
N ASP A 141 14.02 8.44 -8.07
CA ASP A 141 13.46 9.02 -9.30
C ASP A 141 14.54 9.28 -10.34
N ASN A 142 15.70 9.80 -9.92
CA ASN A 142 16.84 10.01 -10.81
C ASN A 142 17.30 8.67 -11.45
N TRP A 143 17.49 7.61 -10.68
CA TRP A 143 17.88 6.30 -11.21
C TRP A 143 16.85 5.71 -12.18
N LEU A 144 15.56 5.88 -11.92
CA LEU A 144 14.48 5.43 -12.81
C LEU A 144 14.38 6.24 -14.11
N SER A 145 14.91 7.47 -14.12
CA SER A 145 14.86 8.40 -15.24
C SER A 145 16.08 8.32 -16.16
N LEU A 146 17.20 7.71 -15.71
CA LEU A 146 18.42 7.55 -16.46
C LEU A 146 18.31 6.43 -17.50
N THR A 147 17.84 6.79 -18.72
CA THR A 147 17.60 5.85 -19.82
C THR A 147 18.72 5.85 -20.87
N GLU A 148 19.42 6.97 -21.05
CA GLU A 148 20.45 7.12 -22.09
C GLU A 148 21.75 6.42 -21.70
N PRO A 149 22.45 5.82 -22.69
CA PRO A 149 23.79 5.30 -22.50
C PRO A 149 24.74 6.44 -22.14
N GLY A 150 25.30 6.40 -20.93
CA GLY A 150 26.43 7.28 -20.59
C GLY A 150 27.75 6.74 -21.14
N GLY A 151 28.87 7.40 -20.82
CA GLY A 151 30.21 6.88 -21.10
C GLY A 151 30.51 5.55 -20.39
N GLU A 152 31.65 4.94 -20.65
CA GLU A 152 32.05 3.63 -20.10
C GLU A 152 32.00 3.54 -18.56
N GLU A 153 32.12 4.66 -17.85
CA GLU A 153 32.05 4.74 -16.38
C GLU A 153 30.68 5.18 -15.85
N SER A 154 29.62 5.26 -16.68
CA SER A 154 28.30 5.70 -16.23
C SER A 154 27.54 4.59 -15.51
N LEU A 155 27.16 4.85 -14.26
CA LEU A 155 26.30 3.95 -13.48
C LEU A 155 24.81 4.13 -13.86
N ARG A 156 24.12 3.02 -14.12
CA ARG A 156 22.67 2.98 -14.41
C ARG A 156 22.02 1.83 -13.68
N ALA A 157 20.75 1.99 -13.28
CA ALA A 157 19.95 0.90 -12.72
C ALA A 157 19.41 0.01 -13.85
N THR A 158 20.19 -0.97 -14.24
CA THR A 158 19.84 -1.88 -15.34
C THR A 158 18.99 -3.07 -14.86
N PRO A 159 18.15 -3.69 -15.76
CA PRO A 159 17.97 -3.36 -17.18
C PRO A 159 17.15 -2.08 -17.38
N ILE A 160 17.34 -1.38 -18.48
CA ILE A 160 16.51 -0.23 -18.82
C ILE A 160 15.24 -0.72 -19.52
N PRO A 161 14.04 -0.56 -18.91
CA PRO A 161 12.79 -1.03 -19.50
C PRO A 161 12.33 -0.10 -20.63
N PRO A 162 11.52 -0.58 -21.59
CA PRO A 162 10.94 0.27 -22.64
C PRO A 162 9.94 1.30 -22.08
N ARG A 163 9.38 1.04 -20.91
CA ARG A 163 8.55 1.95 -20.12
C ARG A 163 8.86 1.72 -18.64
N ARG A 164 9.27 2.77 -17.94
CA ARG A 164 9.53 2.72 -16.49
C ARG A 164 8.27 2.38 -15.70
N ALA A 165 8.41 1.89 -14.48
CA ALA A 165 7.31 1.76 -13.54
C ALA A 165 6.69 3.12 -13.23
N ASP A 166 5.35 3.17 -13.07
CA ASP A 166 4.68 4.39 -12.64
C ASP A 166 4.93 4.57 -11.12
N GLY A 167 5.44 5.74 -10.72
CA GLY A 167 5.79 6.04 -9.32
C GLY A 167 4.59 6.53 -8.51
N PHE A 168 4.46 6.05 -7.27
CA PHE A 168 3.42 6.42 -6.31
C PHE A 168 4.02 6.68 -4.93
N LEU A 169 3.76 7.85 -4.35
CA LEU A 169 4.11 8.12 -2.97
C LEU A 169 2.87 7.92 -2.08
N LEU A 170 2.97 6.98 -1.13
CA LEU A 170 1.94 6.73 -0.12
C LEU A 170 2.26 7.54 1.13
N GLY A 171 1.35 8.40 1.54
CA GLY A 171 1.52 9.25 2.72
C GLY A 171 0.20 9.81 3.24
N ALA A 172 0.23 10.45 4.40
CA ALA A 172 -0.93 11.06 5.04
C ALA A 172 -0.61 12.45 5.59
N SER A 173 0.16 13.25 4.83
CA SER A 173 0.55 14.61 5.23
C SER A 173 0.69 15.52 4.02
N LEU A 174 0.61 16.84 4.26
CA LEU A 174 0.86 17.89 3.26
C LEU A 174 2.26 17.73 2.66
N GLU A 175 3.27 17.51 3.50
CA GLU A 175 4.66 17.32 3.07
C GLU A 175 4.81 16.17 2.06
N SER A 176 4.11 15.06 2.28
CA SER A 176 4.13 13.91 1.35
C SER A 176 3.51 14.26 0.00
N ALA A 177 2.38 14.98 -0.01
CA ALA A 177 1.75 15.43 -1.26
C ALA A 177 2.66 16.41 -2.02
N GLU A 178 3.26 17.36 -1.33
CA GLU A 178 4.19 18.33 -1.92
C GLU A 178 5.46 17.65 -2.47
N LEU A 179 5.97 16.62 -1.77
CA LEU A 179 7.11 15.85 -2.24
C LEU A 179 6.77 15.07 -3.51
N ALA A 180 5.62 14.41 -3.57
CA ALA A 180 5.14 13.70 -4.76
C ALA A 180 4.99 14.65 -5.94
N ALA A 181 4.39 15.82 -5.72
CA ALA A 181 4.21 16.84 -6.78
C ALA A 181 5.55 17.36 -7.34
N ARG A 182 6.54 17.61 -6.46
CA ARG A 182 7.88 18.06 -6.90
C ARG A 182 8.60 17.08 -7.81
N LEU A 183 8.37 15.77 -7.61
CA LEU A 183 9.02 14.70 -8.37
C LEU A 183 8.14 14.20 -9.54
N ASP A 184 6.99 14.83 -9.77
CA ASP A 184 6.00 14.37 -10.76
C ASP A 184 5.58 12.91 -10.55
N TRP A 185 5.48 12.48 -9.28
CA TRP A 185 4.96 11.18 -8.88
C TRP A 185 3.45 11.25 -8.60
N ASN A 186 2.77 10.12 -8.69
CA ASN A 186 1.39 10.03 -8.21
C ASN A 186 1.37 10.03 -6.67
N PHE A 187 0.30 10.55 -6.09
CA PHE A 187 0.12 10.59 -4.65
C PHE A 187 -1.10 9.78 -4.22
N VAL A 188 -0.94 9.01 -3.13
CA VAL A 188 -2.01 8.23 -2.51
C VAL A 188 -2.13 8.61 -1.05
N PHE A 189 -3.26 9.18 -0.65
CA PHE A 189 -3.52 9.43 0.76
C PHE A 189 -3.83 8.12 1.49
N ALA A 190 -3.02 7.79 2.50
CA ALA A 190 -3.13 6.56 3.27
C ALA A 190 -4.18 6.68 4.40
N ALA A 191 -5.47 6.77 4.06
CA ALA A 191 -6.56 6.90 5.03
C ALA A 191 -6.73 5.67 5.93
N HIS A 192 -6.27 4.51 5.49
CA HIS A 192 -6.21 3.30 6.30
C HIS A 192 -5.24 3.40 7.51
N LEU A 193 -4.31 4.35 7.49
CA LEU A 193 -3.39 4.65 8.60
C LEU A 193 -3.81 5.90 9.39
N ASN A 194 -4.49 6.82 8.74
CA ASN A 194 -4.95 8.08 9.34
C ASN A 194 -6.34 8.46 8.80
N GLY A 195 -7.35 8.25 9.62
CA GLY A 195 -8.76 8.53 9.30
C GLY A 195 -9.18 10.00 9.43
N ASP A 196 -8.27 10.94 9.72
CA ASP A 196 -8.60 12.37 9.87
C ASP A 196 -9.10 12.97 8.54
N SER A 197 -10.41 13.19 8.46
CA SER A 197 -11.05 13.71 7.24
C SER A 197 -10.72 15.18 6.97
N ALA A 198 -10.46 15.98 7.99
CA ALA A 198 -10.09 17.38 7.81
C ALA A 198 -8.67 17.50 7.23
N LEU A 199 -7.75 16.71 7.77
CA LEU A 199 -6.39 16.62 7.22
C LEU A 199 -6.43 16.09 5.78
N ARG A 200 -7.18 15.03 5.50
CA ARG A 200 -7.30 14.46 4.15
C ARG A 200 -7.79 15.51 3.14
N ARG A 201 -8.83 16.27 3.49
CA ARG A 201 -9.35 17.35 2.65
C ARG A 201 -8.30 18.44 2.40
N ALA A 202 -7.57 18.87 3.43
CA ALA A 202 -6.50 19.85 3.29
C ALA A 202 -5.40 19.35 2.37
N VAL A 203 -5.01 18.08 2.49
CA VAL A 203 -3.99 17.45 1.64
C VAL A 203 -4.44 17.37 0.17
N PHE A 204 -5.68 16.96 -0.10
CA PHE A 204 -6.19 16.91 -1.48
C PHE A 204 -6.39 18.29 -2.10
N ASN A 205 -6.77 19.30 -1.33
CA ASN A 205 -6.81 20.67 -1.82
C ASN A 205 -5.40 21.11 -2.26
N ARG A 206 -4.41 20.88 -1.41
CA ARG A 206 -3.02 21.20 -1.74
C ARG A 206 -2.49 20.39 -2.92
N TRP A 207 -2.84 19.11 -3.01
CA TRP A 207 -2.47 18.26 -4.15
C TRP A 207 -2.95 18.82 -5.49
N ARG A 208 -4.22 19.22 -5.56
CA ARG A 208 -4.81 19.81 -6.79
C ARG A 208 -4.20 21.15 -7.20
N GLU A 209 -3.69 21.92 -6.24
CA GLU A 209 -2.95 23.15 -6.53
C GLU A 209 -1.58 22.88 -7.19
N LEU A 210 -0.95 21.75 -6.84
CA LEU A 210 0.42 21.44 -7.21
C LEU A 210 0.56 20.49 -8.38
N SER A 211 -0.43 19.66 -8.64
CA SER A 211 -0.33 18.58 -9.62
C SER A 211 -1.62 18.41 -10.42
N PRO A 212 -1.52 18.21 -11.75
CA PRO A 212 -2.66 17.83 -12.59
C PRO A 212 -2.97 16.33 -12.52
N ARG A 213 -2.22 15.56 -11.71
CA ARG A 213 -2.39 14.11 -11.60
C ARG A 213 -3.63 13.77 -10.81
N GLU A 214 -4.09 12.54 -11.01
CA GLU A 214 -5.26 11.98 -10.33
C GLU A 214 -5.11 11.97 -8.81
N ALA A 215 -6.23 12.16 -8.10
CA ALA A 215 -6.31 12.04 -6.66
C ALA A 215 -6.71 10.61 -6.28
N MET A 216 -5.94 9.99 -5.37
CA MET A 216 -6.14 8.61 -4.93
C MET A 216 -6.16 8.51 -3.41
N VAL A 217 -6.97 7.58 -2.88
CA VAL A 217 -7.01 7.28 -1.46
C VAL A 217 -6.98 5.77 -1.21
N ALA A 218 -6.21 5.34 -0.20
CA ALA A 218 -6.25 3.98 0.30
C ALA A 218 -7.12 3.92 1.55
N VAL A 219 -8.16 3.08 1.54
CA VAL A 219 -9.17 2.93 2.60
C VAL A 219 -9.34 1.48 3.02
N GLN A 220 -9.70 1.26 4.28
CA GLN A 220 -10.09 -0.08 4.76
C GLN A 220 -11.56 -0.34 4.48
N VAL A 221 -11.84 -1.54 3.92
CA VAL A 221 -13.21 -1.92 3.54
C VAL A 221 -13.50 -3.37 3.93
N VAL A 222 -14.70 -3.59 4.50
CA VAL A 222 -15.27 -4.92 4.75
C VAL A 222 -16.69 -4.97 4.19
N VAL A 223 -16.92 -5.90 3.27
CA VAL A 223 -18.24 -6.14 2.68
C VAL A 223 -18.74 -7.53 3.06
N ALA A 224 -19.99 -7.66 3.48
CA ALA A 224 -20.63 -8.94 3.73
C ALA A 224 -22.08 -8.91 3.23
N ASP A 225 -22.71 -10.09 3.11
CA ASP A 225 -24.08 -10.22 2.58
C ASP A 225 -25.12 -9.52 3.48
N ASP A 226 -24.82 -9.38 4.77
CA ASP A 226 -25.71 -8.73 5.74
C ASP A 226 -24.95 -7.82 6.72
N PRO A 227 -25.63 -6.84 7.34
CA PRO A 227 -24.99 -5.87 8.25
C PRO A 227 -24.38 -6.50 9.52
N ALA A 228 -24.96 -7.60 10.03
CA ALA A 228 -24.51 -8.22 11.27
C ALA A 228 -23.16 -8.94 11.04
N THR A 229 -23.04 -9.68 9.95
CA THR A 229 -21.79 -10.30 9.52
C THR A 229 -20.71 -9.26 9.23
N ALA A 230 -21.04 -8.17 8.54
CA ALA A 230 -20.11 -7.07 8.29
C ALA A 230 -19.61 -6.44 9.60
N ALA A 231 -20.50 -6.21 10.57
CA ALA A 231 -20.15 -5.67 11.87
C ALA A 231 -19.25 -6.62 12.68
N ALA A 232 -19.54 -7.93 12.67
CA ALA A 232 -18.74 -8.94 13.34
C ALA A 232 -17.29 -9.01 12.79
N LEU A 233 -17.13 -8.93 11.47
CA LEU A 233 -15.82 -8.87 10.82
C LEU A 233 -15.08 -7.55 11.15
N ALA A 234 -15.79 -6.43 11.15
CA ALA A 234 -15.24 -5.12 11.46
C ALA A 234 -14.77 -4.99 12.92
N GLN A 235 -15.43 -5.64 13.87
CA GLN A 235 -15.04 -5.64 15.29
C GLN A 235 -13.69 -6.31 15.55
N GLN A 236 -13.23 -7.18 14.67
CA GLN A 236 -11.92 -7.83 14.77
C GLN A 236 -10.76 -6.90 14.39
N VAL A 237 -11.07 -5.75 13.80
CA VAL A 237 -10.06 -4.79 13.35
C VAL A 237 -9.72 -3.82 14.47
N GLU A 238 -8.50 -3.88 14.95
CA GLU A 238 -7.98 -2.96 15.95
C GLU A 238 -6.98 -1.97 15.36
N VAL A 239 -6.99 -0.76 15.88
CA VAL A 239 -6.01 0.28 15.54
C VAL A 239 -5.52 0.90 16.84
N TRP A 240 -4.20 0.85 17.06
CA TRP A 240 -3.56 1.37 18.26
C TRP A 240 -2.54 2.45 17.92
N GLY A 241 -2.65 3.60 18.54
CA GLY A 241 -1.67 4.67 18.45
C GLY A 241 -0.67 4.60 19.59
N VAL A 242 0.60 4.78 19.27
CA VAL A 242 1.70 4.87 20.25
C VAL A 242 2.42 6.19 20.06
N GLU A 243 2.65 6.90 21.15
CA GLU A 243 3.49 8.10 21.21
C GLU A 243 4.56 7.90 22.28
N LEU A 244 5.81 8.19 21.95
CA LEU A 244 6.95 7.99 22.84
C LEU A 244 7.57 9.33 23.28
N GLU A 245 8.25 9.34 24.42
CA GLU A 245 8.97 10.52 24.95
C GLU A 245 10.01 11.09 23.96
N ASN A 246 10.61 10.25 23.13
CA ASN A 246 11.55 10.67 22.07
C ASN A 246 10.87 11.27 20.82
N GLY A 247 9.54 11.49 20.87
CA GLY A 247 8.76 12.07 19.78
C GLY A 247 8.33 11.07 18.68
N GLN A 248 8.76 9.81 18.76
CA GLN A 248 8.31 8.80 17.80
C GLN A 248 6.83 8.51 17.95
N ARG A 249 6.15 8.35 16.82
CA ARG A 249 4.73 7.98 16.74
C ARG A 249 4.55 6.85 15.74
N VAL A 250 3.70 5.87 16.09
CA VAL A 250 3.36 4.76 15.19
C VAL A 250 1.90 4.36 15.38
N THR A 251 1.31 3.79 14.34
CA THR A 251 0.04 3.09 14.38
C THR A 251 0.29 1.61 14.14
N VAL A 252 -0.28 0.76 15.01
CA VAL A 252 -0.12 -0.70 14.97
C VAL A 252 -1.48 -1.39 15.11
N GLY A 253 -1.54 -2.69 14.78
CA GLY A 253 -2.78 -3.46 14.71
C GLY A 253 -3.21 -4.11 16.02
N SER A 254 -2.42 -4.01 17.11
CA SER A 254 -2.79 -4.60 18.41
C SER A 254 -2.09 -3.89 19.56
N GLU A 255 -2.66 -4.03 20.77
CA GLU A 255 -2.04 -3.52 22.01
C GLU A 255 -0.68 -4.18 22.26
N ALA A 256 -0.56 -5.48 22.00
CA ALA A 256 0.70 -6.20 22.14
C ALA A 256 1.81 -5.62 21.26
N GLN A 257 1.49 -5.26 20.02
CA GLN A 257 2.44 -4.59 19.12
C GLN A 257 2.78 -3.18 19.62
N ALA A 258 1.83 -2.45 20.22
CA ALA A 258 2.05 -1.13 20.78
C ALA A 258 3.05 -1.18 21.95
N VAL A 259 2.88 -2.11 22.86
CA VAL A 259 3.80 -2.36 23.99
C VAL A 259 5.17 -2.83 23.48
N ALA A 260 5.20 -3.75 22.53
CA ALA A 260 6.44 -4.24 21.92
C ALA A 260 7.22 -3.11 21.21
N PHE A 261 6.53 -2.21 20.53
CA PHE A 261 7.14 -1.04 19.89
C PHE A 261 7.86 -0.15 20.91
N ALA A 262 7.20 0.24 22.00
CA ALA A 262 7.79 1.07 23.03
C ALA A 262 9.04 0.41 23.65
N ARG A 263 8.92 -0.88 24.00
CA ARG A 263 10.05 -1.66 24.56
C ARG A 263 11.24 -1.74 23.59
N GLN A 264 10.99 -2.01 22.31
CA GLN A 264 12.06 -2.15 21.31
C GLN A 264 12.68 -0.82 20.91
N ALA A 265 11.92 0.27 21.00
CA ALA A 265 12.42 1.63 20.77
C ALA A 265 13.28 2.15 21.93
N GLY A 266 13.24 1.49 23.10
CA GLY A 266 13.99 1.91 24.29
C GLY A 266 13.55 3.27 24.85
N SER A 267 12.31 3.68 24.59
CA SER A 267 11.72 4.94 25.02
C SER A 267 10.38 4.70 25.71
N ARG A 268 10.11 5.49 26.76
CA ARG A 268 8.85 5.36 27.50
C ARG A 268 7.68 5.85 26.64
N PRO A 269 6.52 5.14 26.67
CA PRO A 269 5.33 5.64 26.03
C PRO A 269 4.74 6.80 26.82
N THR A 270 4.48 7.91 26.14
CA THR A 270 3.66 9.02 26.68
C THR A 270 2.18 8.72 26.51
N ARG A 271 1.85 7.92 25.46
CA ARG A 271 0.49 7.47 25.21
C ARG A 271 0.49 6.16 24.44
N ILE A 272 -0.32 5.20 24.91
CA ILE A 272 -0.79 4.04 24.16
C ILE A 272 -2.31 4.06 24.25
N ALA A 273 -3.00 4.15 23.12
CA ALA A 273 -4.45 4.19 23.09
C ALA A 273 -5.02 3.54 21.84
N ARG A 274 -6.14 2.83 22.01
CA ARG A 274 -6.97 2.39 20.89
C ARG A 274 -7.52 3.62 20.17
N ARG A 275 -7.46 3.61 18.85
CA ARG A 275 -8.02 4.65 17.97
C ARG A 275 -9.29 4.16 17.32
N GLU A 276 -10.18 5.08 16.99
CA GLU A 276 -11.29 4.75 16.12
C GLU A 276 -10.79 4.34 14.74
N SER A 277 -11.33 3.26 14.22
CA SER A 277 -11.03 2.78 12.88
C SER A 277 -11.82 3.59 11.86
N SER A 278 -11.15 4.01 10.78
CA SER A 278 -11.80 4.60 9.60
C SER A 278 -12.38 3.56 8.64
N LEU A 279 -12.52 2.31 9.10
CA LEU A 279 -13.04 1.18 8.34
C LEU A 279 -14.44 1.44 7.80
N ILE A 280 -14.63 1.26 6.52
CA ILE A 280 -15.94 1.27 5.86
C ILE A 280 -16.47 -0.16 5.83
N SER A 281 -17.58 -0.45 6.54
CA SER A 281 -18.15 -1.79 6.58
C SER A 281 -19.65 -1.76 6.35
N GLY A 282 -20.20 -2.85 5.78
CA GLY A 282 -21.63 -2.98 5.53
C GLY A 282 -21.95 -3.97 4.41
N THR A 283 -23.22 -3.91 3.93
CA THR A 283 -23.62 -4.64 2.71
C THR A 283 -22.98 -4.04 1.46
N PRO A 284 -22.98 -4.74 0.33
CA PRO A 284 -22.46 -4.22 -0.95
C PRO A 284 -23.00 -2.83 -1.30
N GLU A 285 -24.30 -2.61 -1.12
CA GLU A 285 -24.96 -1.34 -1.44
C GLU A 285 -24.54 -0.23 -0.48
N GLN A 286 -24.46 -0.54 0.83
CA GLN A 286 -24.05 0.42 1.85
C GLN A 286 -22.61 0.86 1.67
N VAL A 287 -21.72 -0.10 1.42
CA VAL A 287 -20.28 0.19 1.21
C VAL A 287 -20.09 0.97 -0.08
N LYS A 288 -20.73 0.55 -1.19
CA LYS A 288 -20.68 1.28 -2.45
C LYS A 288 -21.13 2.72 -2.29
N ALA A 289 -22.26 2.96 -1.64
CA ALA A 289 -22.78 4.31 -1.42
C ALA A 289 -21.79 5.19 -0.62
N ARG A 290 -21.11 4.62 0.38
CA ARG A 290 -20.08 5.35 1.16
C ARG A 290 -18.82 5.64 0.36
N LEU A 291 -18.39 4.70 -0.50
CA LEU A 291 -17.25 4.90 -1.40
C LEU A 291 -17.56 5.93 -2.49
N ASP A 292 -18.76 5.90 -3.06
CA ASP A 292 -19.22 6.89 -4.03
C ASP A 292 -19.31 8.29 -3.41
N ALA A 293 -19.80 8.39 -2.16
CA ALA A 293 -19.84 9.65 -1.42
C ALA A 293 -18.42 10.19 -1.16
N LEU A 294 -17.48 9.35 -0.72
CA LEU A 294 -16.10 9.72 -0.50
C LEU A 294 -15.43 10.17 -1.81
N GLN A 295 -15.67 9.44 -2.90
CA GLN A 295 -15.19 9.79 -4.23
C GLN A 295 -15.69 11.17 -4.66
N ALA A 296 -16.99 11.44 -4.50
CA ALA A 296 -17.60 12.70 -4.90
C ALA A 296 -17.12 13.88 -4.03
N GLU A 297 -17.03 13.68 -2.69
CA GLU A 297 -16.56 14.70 -1.75
C GLU A 297 -15.12 15.13 -2.02
N GLU A 298 -14.24 14.17 -2.26
CA GLU A 298 -12.81 14.40 -2.46
C GLU A 298 -12.39 14.42 -3.94
N GLN A 299 -13.33 14.28 -4.87
CA GLN A 299 -13.08 14.26 -6.32
C GLN A 299 -11.97 13.26 -6.70
N LEU A 300 -12.12 12.02 -6.22
CA LEU A 300 -11.11 10.98 -6.40
C LEU A 300 -11.28 10.27 -7.75
N ASP A 301 -10.17 9.89 -8.34
CA ASP A 301 -10.15 9.10 -9.58
C ASP A 301 -10.06 7.59 -9.30
N GLU A 302 -9.47 7.24 -8.15
CA GLU A 302 -9.25 5.85 -7.76
C GLU A 302 -9.28 5.65 -6.24
N LEU A 303 -9.90 4.54 -5.82
CA LEU A 303 -9.93 4.05 -4.45
C LEU A 303 -9.12 2.76 -4.35
N ILE A 304 -8.14 2.73 -3.44
CA ILE A 304 -7.32 1.55 -3.18
C ILE A 304 -7.85 0.88 -1.93
N ILE A 305 -8.31 -0.35 -2.09
CA ILE A 305 -9.04 -1.10 -1.06
C ILE A 305 -8.09 -2.02 -0.29
N ASP A 306 -7.94 -1.76 1.00
CA ASP A 306 -7.31 -2.65 1.98
C ASP A 306 -8.42 -3.38 2.74
N THR A 307 -8.47 -4.70 2.60
CA THR A 307 -9.44 -5.53 3.34
C THR A 307 -8.74 -6.23 4.50
N PRO A 308 -8.97 -5.80 5.76
CA PRO A 308 -8.23 -6.30 6.92
C PRO A 308 -8.76 -7.65 7.46
N ILE A 309 -9.46 -8.42 6.65
CA ILE A 309 -9.94 -9.77 6.99
C ILE A 309 -8.82 -10.77 6.78
N SER A 310 -8.44 -11.53 7.81
CA SER A 310 -7.42 -12.58 7.71
C SER A 310 -7.99 -13.91 7.19
N ASP A 311 -9.26 -14.23 7.47
CA ASP A 311 -9.93 -15.42 6.93
C ASP A 311 -10.01 -15.35 5.41
N GLY A 312 -9.45 -16.36 4.73
CA GLY A 312 -9.30 -16.36 3.28
C GLY A 312 -10.62 -16.36 2.52
N PRO A 313 -11.54 -17.28 2.79
CA PRO A 313 -12.87 -17.31 2.18
C PRO A 313 -13.66 -16.02 2.38
N ALA A 314 -13.72 -15.50 3.61
CA ALA A 314 -14.44 -14.26 3.93
C ALA A 314 -13.82 -13.05 3.22
N ARG A 315 -12.47 -13.00 3.13
CA ARG A 315 -11.75 -11.94 2.42
C ARG A 315 -12.04 -11.95 0.93
N LEU A 316 -11.94 -13.11 0.31
CA LEU A 316 -12.22 -13.28 -1.12
C LEU A 316 -13.69 -12.91 -1.42
N HIS A 317 -14.62 -13.36 -0.57
CA HIS A 317 -16.04 -13.06 -0.70
C HIS A 317 -16.32 -11.55 -0.58
N SER A 318 -15.72 -10.89 0.41
CA SER A 318 -15.86 -9.43 0.61
C SER A 318 -15.43 -8.63 -0.63
N LEU A 319 -14.27 -8.96 -1.21
CA LEU A 319 -13.78 -8.29 -2.41
C LEU A 319 -14.59 -8.62 -3.66
N ARG A 320 -15.13 -9.84 -3.77
CA ARG A 320 -16.06 -10.21 -4.84
C ARG A 320 -17.35 -9.39 -4.77
N LEU A 321 -17.96 -9.31 -3.59
CA LEU A 321 -19.18 -8.52 -3.36
C LEU A 321 -18.96 -7.04 -3.70
N LEU A 322 -17.81 -6.47 -3.33
CA LEU A 322 -17.45 -5.10 -3.68
C LEU A 322 -17.36 -4.90 -5.20
N ALA A 323 -16.68 -5.80 -5.90
CA ALA A 323 -16.56 -5.74 -7.35
C ALA A 323 -17.93 -5.86 -8.04
N GLN A 324 -18.79 -6.74 -7.56
CA GLN A 324 -20.17 -6.89 -8.07
C GLN A 324 -20.99 -5.60 -7.90
N ALA A 325 -20.92 -4.99 -6.74
CA ALA A 325 -21.63 -3.74 -6.46
C ALA A 325 -21.10 -2.58 -7.31
N HIS A 326 -19.78 -2.53 -7.53
CA HIS A 326 -19.12 -1.44 -8.22
C HIS A 326 -19.26 -1.51 -9.74
N TYR A 327 -19.00 -2.70 -10.35
CA TYR A 327 -18.96 -2.89 -11.80
C TYR A 327 -20.24 -3.50 -12.39
N GLY A 328 -21.13 -4.05 -11.55
CA GLY A 328 -22.31 -4.80 -11.97
C GLY A 328 -22.02 -6.28 -12.28
N LYS A 329 -23.08 -7.07 -12.43
CA LYS A 329 -22.98 -8.53 -12.62
C LYS A 329 -22.36 -8.95 -13.96
N GLU A 330 -22.48 -8.13 -14.99
CA GLU A 330 -22.01 -8.46 -16.35
C GLU A 330 -20.47 -8.53 -16.45
N VAL A 331 -19.76 -7.74 -15.67
CA VAL A 331 -18.28 -7.72 -15.69
C VAL A 331 -17.67 -8.99 -15.12
N LEU A 332 -18.41 -9.74 -14.30
CA LEU A 332 -17.93 -10.94 -13.61
C LEU A 332 -18.14 -12.25 -14.40
N ASN A 333 -18.88 -12.19 -15.49
CA ASN A 333 -19.20 -13.35 -16.35
C ASN A 333 -18.29 -13.47 -17.58
N VAL A 334 -17.24 -12.67 -17.66
CA VAL A 334 -16.30 -12.64 -18.80
C VAL A 334 -15.07 -13.52 -18.53
N LEU A 335 -15.29 -14.73 -18.01
CA LEU A 335 -14.28 -15.79 -17.92
C LEU A 335 -14.71 -16.99 -18.75
#